data_43bffb5b5cf58df6ad375b0764af63db
#
_entry.id   43bffb5b5cf58df6ad375b0764af63db
#
_cell.length_a   1.000
_cell.length_b   1.000
_cell.length_c   1.000
_cell.angle_alpha   90.00
_cell.angle_beta   90.00
_cell.angle_gamma   90.00
#
_symmetry.space_group_name_H-M   'P 1'
#
loop_
_entity.id
_entity.type
_entity.pdbx_description
1 polymer ?
#
loop_
_entity_poly.entity_id
_entity_poly.type
_entity_poly.pdbx_seq_one_letter_code
_entity_poly.pdbx_strand_id
1 'polypeptide(L)'
;MQQKLNNIQKAHKLTEQLNDDLAALNANEPHFSQGNGSKDIANSISTIDIVPNEQTAVNGEFNDNSAKIGGWQEPIPLKATATAPTFPIHCLPEVLRNFALAVAEHTQTPIDMAAVASLGTISACVQGKYRTQAKIGHTEPLNLYLIEIAKPGERKSAICSHFEEPLKAYERRHNEAFAVDIAHSTNVKQVLEKELDALKNEIAKGKKSYSDMETKQAEIIQHEEVKPLRLLCGDVTPEALTSLLADNNGKMALFSAEGGIFDTLRGLYSQFANIDIFLFGHSGDTMFVDRKGRPRETLEKPCLTVLLFIQPKVLTEVLGNDVFKGRGLTARFLYTYPVSTVGKRRYKIEPIPPAVEQSYHKLCDDLLSITQKELRLLTLSKEADVLSEQFFNFLEPRLGKDGDLEHMADWAGKHHGAVLRIAGLLHVVEGVSKNGNDFADIPFESIFSITSETMANAIEIGNYFLAHAQVCYGIAGSEVENDAAYILGRLKKQKPTQFTTGELLRLCTKFKTVDELTTPLNLLIEHNYINEFKPEYKGIGRQPGVIYIVNPLLYTDSEKI
;
A
#
# COMPACT_ATOMS: atom_id res chain seq x y z
N MET A 1 -6.40 32.65 14.95
CA MET A 1 -7.61 32.31 15.75
C MET A 1 -8.68 31.65 14.88
N GLN A 2 -9.01 32.23 13.71
CA GLN A 2 -10.01 31.68 12.79
C GLN A 2 -9.65 30.27 12.26
N GLN A 3 -8.37 30.04 11.97
CA GLN A 3 -7.88 28.75 11.47
C GLN A 3 -7.93 27.64 12.54
N LYS A 4 -7.70 27.98 13.82
CA LYS A 4 -7.90 27.04 14.93
C LYS A 4 -9.36 26.65 15.14
N LEU A 5 -10.28 27.60 14.94
CA LEU A 5 -11.72 27.34 15.02
C LEU A 5 -12.19 26.39 13.91
N ASN A 6 -11.69 26.61 12.68
CA ASN A 6 -12.00 25.76 11.53
C ASN A 6 -11.47 24.32 11.71
N ASN A 7 -10.30 24.18 12.33
CA ASN A 7 -9.69 22.87 12.55
C ASN A 7 -10.40 22.08 13.67
N ILE A 8 -10.85 22.77 14.72
CA ILE A 8 -11.69 22.16 15.77
C ILE A 8 -13.05 21.75 15.19
N GLN A 9 -13.64 22.58 14.32
CA GLN A 9 -14.89 22.24 13.63
C GLN A 9 -14.71 21.06 12.67
N LYS A 10 -13.55 20.93 12.03
CA LYS A 10 -13.22 19.81 11.15
C LYS A 10 -13.05 18.50 11.94
N ALA A 11 -12.35 18.54 13.08
CA ALA A 11 -12.23 17.39 13.99
C ALA A 11 -13.60 16.97 14.54
N HIS A 12 -14.45 17.92 14.90
CA HIS A 12 -15.82 17.66 15.36
C HIS A 12 -16.67 17.01 14.26
N LYS A 13 -16.56 17.50 13.00
CA LYS A 13 -17.28 16.94 11.87
C LYS A 13 -16.83 15.51 11.52
N LEU A 14 -15.53 15.22 11.67
CA LEU A 14 -14.99 13.87 11.47
C LEU A 14 -15.49 12.91 12.56
N THR A 15 -15.57 13.39 13.80
CA THR A 15 -16.14 12.63 14.94
C THR A 15 -17.63 12.36 14.72
N GLU A 16 -18.39 13.35 14.23
CA GLU A 16 -19.80 13.16 13.88
C GLU A 16 -19.95 12.14 12.74
N GLN A 17 -19.14 12.22 11.72
CA GLN A 17 -19.18 11.29 10.58
C GLN A 17 -18.83 9.85 11.00
N LEU A 18 -17.82 9.65 11.84
CA LEU A 18 -17.48 8.35 12.42
C LEU A 18 -18.61 7.80 13.32
N ASN A 19 -19.28 8.67 14.07
CA ASN A 19 -20.42 8.27 14.90
C ASN A 19 -21.65 7.94 14.06
N ASP A 20 -21.91 8.66 12.96
CA ASP A 20 -23.00 8.38 12.04
C ASP A 20 -22.76 7.05 11.30
N ASP A 21 -21.52 6.77 10.88
CA ASP A 21 -21.14 5.50 10.27
C ASP A 21 -21.27 4.33 11.27
N LEU A 22 -20.88 4.53 12.54
CA LEU A 22 -21.10 3.57 13.64
C LEU A 22 -22.60 3.36 13.94
N ALA A 23 -23.39 4.42 13.90
CA ALA A 23 -24.83 4.33 14.11
C ALA A 23 -25.52 3.59 12.95
N ALA A 24 -25.07 3.80 11.71
CA ALA A 24 -25.56 3.09 10.54
C ALA A 24 -25.23 1.59 10.58
N LEU A 25 -24.04 1.23 11.10
CA LEU A 25 -23.65 -0.17 11.31
C LEU A 25 -24.48 -0.84 12.40
N ASN A 26 -24.74 -0.15 13.52
CA ASN A 26 -25.55 -0.67 14.62
C ASN A 26 -27.06 -0.76 14.27
N ALA A 27 -27.54 0.03 13.33
CA ALA A 27 -28.93 -0.01 12.86
C ALA A 27 -29.24 -1.23 11.98
N ASN A 28 -28.24 -1.91 11.46
CA ASN A 28 -28.36 -3.10 10.62
C ASN A 28 -28.17 -4.43 11.38
N GLU A 29 -28.00 -4.41 12.70
CA GLU A 29 -27.98 -5.64 13.48
C GLU A 29 -29.42 -6.15 13.72
N PRO A 30 -29.72 -7.44 13.40
CA PRO A 30 -30.98 -8.05 13.80
C PRO A 30 -30.98 -8.23 15.31
N HIS A 31 -31.95 -7.62 15.99
CA HIS A 31 -32.20 -7.77 17.43
C HIS A 31 -32.37 -9.24 17.82
N PHE A 32 -31.36 -9.86 18.39
CA PHE A 32 -31.50 -11.07 19.19
C PHE A 32 -31.95 -10.67 20.59
N SER A 33 -33.27 -10.70 20.84
CA SER A 33 -33.82 -10.63 22.16
C SER A 33 -33.63 -11.96 22.88
N GLN A 34 -32.90 -11.95 24.00
CA GLN A 34 -32.93 -13.04 24.99
C GLN A 34 -34.31 -13.08 25.61
N GLY A 35 -35.06 -14.16 25.41
CA GLY A 35 -36.30 -14.47 26.05
C GLY A 35 -36.27 -15.88 26.63
N ASN A 36 -36.27 -15.97 27.95
CA ASN A 36 -36.48 -17.20 28.70
C ASN A 36 -37.90 -17.72 28.55
N GLY A 37 -38.05 -19.03 28.52
CA GLY A 37 -39.23 -19.70 29.10
C GLY A 37 -40.10 -20.48 28.11
N SER A 38 -39.94 -21.76 28.19
CA SER A 38 -40.89 -22.90 28.11
C SER A 38 -42.31 -22.70 27.59
N LYS A 39 -42.66 -23.66 26.73
CA LYS A 39 -43.95 -24.35 26.56
C LYS A 39 -45.04 -23.73 25.70
N ASP A 40 -45.42 -24.64 24.81
CA ASP A 40 -46.74 -24.92 24.24
C ASP A 40 -47.17 -24.13 23.03
N ILE A 41 -47.45 -24.95 22.07
CA ILE A 41 -48.66 -25.00 21.21
C ILE A 41 -48.36 -25.01 19.74
N ALA A 42 -48.72 -26.16 19.23
CA ALA A 42 -48.93 -26.49 17.85
C ALA A 42 -49.98 -25.62 17.17
N ASN A 43 -49.94 -25.60 15.87
CA ASN A 43 -50.97 -25.16 14.92
C ASN A 43 -51.00 -23.68 14.53
N SER A 44 -50.38 -23.43 13.38
CA SER A 44 -51.15 -22.97 12.19
C SER A 44 -50.19 -22.89 10.99
N ILE A 45 -50.28 -23.91 10.18
CA ILE A 45 -49.77 -23.90 8.80
C ILE A 45 -50.80 -23.09 8.01
N SER A 46 -50.45 -21.90 7.55
CA SER A 46 -51.13 -21.25 6.45
C SER A 46 -50.28 -21.31 5.19
N THR A 47 -50.77 -22.07 4.28
CA THR A 47 -50.41 -22.26 2.88
C THR A 47 -49.90 -21.01 2.22
N ILE A 48 -48.64 -21.04 1.74
CA ILE A 48 -48.19 -20.16 0.69
C ILE A 48 -48.46 -20.91 -0.62
N ASP A 49 -49.40 -20.37 -1.41
CA ASP A 49 -49.76 -20.87 -2.72
C ASP A 49 -48.55 -20.81 -3.67
N ILE A 50 -48.10 -22.00 -4.08
CA ILE A 50 -47.17 -22.16 -5.21
C ILE A 50 -48.02 -22.03 -6.48
N VAL A 51 -47.91 -20.92 -7.18
CA VAL A 51 -48.47 -20.76 -8.50
C VAL A 51 -47.64 -21.59 -9.49
N PRO A 52 -48.26 -22.53 -10.24
CA PRO A 52 -47.53 -23.30 -11.23
C PRO A 52 -47.14 -22.41 -12.42
N ASN A 53 -45.92 -22.53 -12.83
CA ASN A 53 -45.37 -21.88 -14.02
C ASN A 53 -46.03 -22.52 -15.27
N GLU A 54 -47.00 -21.86 -15.90
CA GLU A 54 -47.54 -22.29 -17.16
C GLU A 54 -46.49 -22.14 -18.28
N GLN A 55 -46.09 -23.25 -18.82
CA GLN A 55 -45.33 -23.33 -20.06
C GLN A 55 -46.19 -22.85 -21.22
N THR A 56 -45.94 -21.65 -21.69
CA THR A 56 -46.47 -21.18 -22.99
C THR A 56 -45.48 -21.58 -24.09
N ALA A 57 -45.87 -22.55 -24.89
CA ALA A 57 -45.22 -22.87 -26.14
C ALA A 57 -45.27 -21.66 -27.08
N VAL A 58 -44.10 -21.17 -27.50
CA VAL A 58 -43.98 -20.14 -28.53
C VAL A 58 -43.66 -20.82 -29.86
N ASN A 59 -44.69 -20.92 -30.72
CA ASN A 59 -44.52 -21.17 -32.14
C ASN A 59 -43.77 -20.02 -32.80
N GLY A 60 -42.76 -20.36 -33.57
CA GLY A 60 -41.92 -19.37 -34.24
C GLY A 60 -42.62 -18.63 -35.36
N GLU A 61 -42.75 -17.33 -35.23
CA GLU A 61 -42.78 -16.36 -36.31
C GLU A 61 -42.04 -15.12 -35.78
N PHE A 62 -40.93 -14.81 -36.42
CA PHE A 62 -40.16 -13.58 -36.11
C PHE A 62 -40.93 -12.39 -36.69
N ASN A 63 -41.77 -11.77 -35.90
CA ASN A 63 -42.29 -10.45 -36.16
C ASN A 63 -41.52 -9.43 -35.33
N ASP A 64 -40.99 -8.45 -36.03
CA ASP A 64 -40.39 -7.22 -35.53
C ASP A 64 -41.39 -6.47 -34.63
N ASN A 65 -41.33 -6.74 -33.33
CA ASN A 65 -42.10 -5.97 -32.35
C ASN A 65 -41.27 -5.78 -31.10
N SER A 66 -40.96 -4.52 -30.85
CA SER A 66 -40.46 -3.95 -29.58
C SER A 66 -40.68 -4.87 -28.40
N ALA A 67 -39.61 -5.54 -27.98
CA ALA A 67 -39.58 -6.37 -26.77
C ALA A 67 -40.02 -5.54 -25.57
N LYS A 68 -41.15 -5.89 -24.98
CA LYS A 68 -41.62 -5.37 -23.70
C LYS A 68 -40.48 -5.52 -22.69
N ILE A 69 -40.16 -4.43 -22.03
CA ILE A 69 -39.25 -4.35 -20.87
C ILE A 69 -39.93 -5.06 -19.68
N GLY A 70 -40.18 -6.36 -19.81
CA GLY A 70 -40.87 -7.15 -18.79
C GLY A 70 -40.08 -8.42 -18.51
N GLY A 71 -39.37 -8.47 -17.34
CA GLY A 71 -38.70 -9.66 -16.85
C GLY A 71 -37.20 -9.54 -16.57
N TRP A 72 -36.56 -8.42 -16.93
CA TRP A 72 -35.16 -8.18 -16.53
C TRP A 72 -35.09 -7.53 -15.16
N GLN A 73 -34.25 -8.09 -14.30
CA GLN A 73 -33.85 -7.45 -13.04
C GLN A 73 -32.80 -6.39 -13.32
N GLU A 74 -32.67 -5.40 -12.43
CA GLU A 74 -31.59 -4.44 -12.53
C GLU A 74 -30.24 -5.16 -12.47
N PRO A 75 -29.25 -4.78 -13.30
CA PRO A 75 -27.94 -5.36 -13.25
C PRO A 75 -27.30 -5.10 -11.88
N ILE A 76 -26.86 -6.17 -11.22
CA ILE A 76 -26.06 -6.07 -9.99
C ILE A 76 -24.67 -5.61 -10.43
N PRO A 77 -24.14 -4.49 -9.92
CA PRO A 77 -22.80 -4.06 -10.30
C PRO A 77 -21.80 -5.21 -10.06
N LEU A 78 -21.05 -5.61 -11.11
CA LEU A 78 -19.79 -6.29 -10.89
C LEU A 78 -19.02 -5.37 -9.93
N LYS A 79 -18.53 -5.89 -8.80
CA LYS A 79 -17.90 -5.06 -7.75
C LYS A 79 -17.26 -3.84 -8.36
N ALA A 80 -17.81 -2.69 -8.08
CA ALA A 80 -17.45 -1.47 -8.76
C ALA A 80 -15.94 -1.37 -8.77
N THR A 81 -15.34 -1.03 -9.90
CA THR A 81 -14.12 -0.24 -9.89
C THR A 81 -14.50 1.04 -9.14
N ALA A 82 -14.57 0.96 -7.82
CA ALA A 82 -14.76 2.11 -6.97
C ALA A 82 -13.64 3.05 -7.39
N THR A 83 -14.01 4.21 -7.91
CA THR A 83 -13.01 5.25 -8.18
C THR A 83 -12.46 5.63 -6.83
N ALA A 84 -11.24 5.18 -6.55
CA ALA A 84 -10.57 5.52 -5.31
C ALA A 84 -10.48 7.06 -5.21
N PRO A 85 -10.61 7.64 -4.02
CA PRO A 85 -10.54 9.09 -3.83
C PRO A 85 -9.17 9.62 -4.22
N THR A 86 -9.09 10.88 -4.60
CA THR A 86 -7.82 11.59 -4.75
C THR A 86 -7.19 11.83 -3.39
N PHE A 87 -5.85 11.83 -3.32
CA PHE A 87 -5.12 12.05 -2.08
C PHE A 87 -5.56 13.35 -1.38
N PRO A 88 -5.86 13.32 -0.07
CA PRO A 88 -6.30 14.49 0.70
C PRO A 88 -5.10 15.42 0.98
N ILE A 89 -4.64 16.12 -0.05
CA ILE A 89 -3.41 16.92 -0.05
C ILE A 89 -3.37 17.98 1.06
N HIS A 90 -4.54 18.46 1.48
CA HIS A 90 -4.66 19.44 2.57
C HIS A 90 -4.25 18.88 3.95
N CYS A 91 -4.23 17.55 4.09
CA CYS A 91 -3.77 16.88 5.32
C CYS A 91 -2.25 16.88 5.47
N LEU A 92 -1.50 17.17 4.40
CA LEU A 92 -0.05 17.29 4.50
C LEU A 92 0.36 18.65 5.09
N PRO A 93 1.42 18.69 5.91
CA PRO A 93 2.09 19.92 6.29
C PRO A 93 2.44 20.80 5.08
N GLU A 94 2.41 22.10 5.25
CA GLU A 94 2.50 23.07 4.14
C GLU A 94 3.70 22.84 3.21
N VAL A 95 4.87 22.56 3.75
CA VAL A 95 6.10 22.34 2.97
C VAL A 95 5.96 21.11 2.08
N LEU A 96 5.43 20.00 2.61
CA LEU A 96 5.19 18.77 1.84
C LEU A 96 4.13 18.98 0.77
N ARG A 97 3.02 19.62 1.15
CA ARG A 97 1.91 19.93 0.26
C ARG A 97 2.35 20.76 -0.94
N ASN A 98 3.08 21.86 -0.67
CA ASN A 98 3.53 22.76 -1.72
C ASN A 98 4.50 22.09 -2.68
N PHE A 99 5.42 21.28 -2.19
CA PHE A 99 6.36 20.54 -3.04
C PHE A 99 5.65 19.45 -3.86
N ALA A 100 4.77 18.66 -3.24
CA ALA A 100 4.00 17.63 -3.93
C ALA A 100 3.15 18.23 -5.07
N LEU A 101 2.46 19.35 -4.84
CA LEU A 101 1.70 20.07 -5.86
C LEU A 101 2.61 20.54 -7.01
N ALA A 102 3.75 21.15 -6.70
CA ALA A 102 4.68 21.67 -7.69
C ALA A 102 5.29 20.54 -8.54
N VAL A 103 5.67 19.40 -7.92
CA VAL A 103 6.20 18.23 -8.62
C VAL A 103 5.12 17.59 -9.50
N ALA A 104 3.89 17.40 -9.00
CA ALA A 104 2.81 16.82 -9.79
C ALA A 104 2.46 17.68 -11.02
N GLU A 105 2.43 19.01 -10.87
CA GLU A 105 2.23 19.94 -11.99
C GLU A 105 3.39 19.89 -12.98
N HIS A 106 4.63 19.94 -12.50
CA HIS A 106 5.82 19.87 -13.33
C HIS A 106 5.93 18.56 -14.10
N THR A 107 5.65 17.44 -13.44
CA THR A 107 5.72 16.11 -14.07
C THR A 107 4.44 15.73 -14.80
N GLN A 108 3.36 16.50 -14.65
CA GLN A 108 2.03 16.19 -15.20
C GLN A 108 1.55 14.78 -14.81
N THR A 109 1.77 14.41 -13.54
CA THR A 109 1.33 13.14 -12.95
C THR A 109 0.17 13.38 -11.98
N PRO A 110 -0.56 12.33 -11.57
CA PRO A 110 -1.53 12.46 -10.49
C PRO A 110 -0.87 12.99 -9.22
N ILE A 111 -1.57 13.87 -8.49
CA ILE A 111 -1.10 14.42 -7.22
C ILE A 111 -0.81 13.34 -6.18
N ASP A 112 -1.56 12.25 -6.23
CA ASP A 112 -1.42 11.06 -5.39
C ASP A 112 0.03 10.56 -5.38
N MET A 113 0.64 10.43 -6.58
CA MET A 113 2.01 9.94 -6.72
C MET A 113 3.02 10.83 -5.99
N ALA A 114 2.90 12.14 -6.14
CA ALA A 114 3.81 13.06 -5.48
C ALA A 114 3.58 13.13 -3.96
N ALA A 115 2.33 13.07 -3.52
CA ALA A 115 1.97 13.10 -2.11
C ALA A 115 2.46 11.85 -1.37
N VAL A 116 2.25 10.65 -1.95
CA VAL A 116 2.70 9.39 -1.36
C VAL A 116 4.22 9.28 -1.38
N ALA A 117 4.87 9.68 -2.47
CA ALA A 117 6.34 9.73 -2.53
C ALA A 117 6.92 10.69 -1.48
N SER A 118 6.26 11.83 -1.20
CA SER A 118 6.69 12.73 -0.13
C SER A 118 6.68 12.07 1.25
N LEU A 119 5.63 11.28 1.56
CA LEU A 119 5.57 10.49 2.80
C LEU A 119 6.70 9.46 2.86
N GLY A 120 7.04 8.82 1.73
CA GLY A 120 8.15 7.88 1.63
C GLY A 120 9.50 8.55 1.96
N THR A 121 9.77 9.72 1.38
CA THR A 121 11.01 10.47 1.64
C THR A 121 11.13 10.89 3.10
N ILE A 122 10.05 11.47 3.67
CA ILE A 122 10.06 11.87 5.09
C ILE A 122 10.22 10.66 6.00
N SER A 123 9.56 9.55 5.69
CA SER A 123 9.74 8.29 6.40
C SER A 123 11.21 7.83 6.40
N ALA A 124 11.90 7.92 5.25
CA ALA A 124 13.32 7.62 5.14
C ALA A 124 14.20 8.57 5.98
N CYS A 125 13.85 9.86 6.05
CA CYS A 125 14.60 10.84 6.83
C CYS A 125 14.51 10.61 8.35
N VAL A 126 13.38 10.12 8.86
CA VAL A 126 13.12 9.99 10.31
C VAL A 126 13.17 8.57 10.85
N GLN A 127 13.27 7.56 9.99
CA GLN A 127 13.29 6.15 10.40
C GLN A 127 14.35 5.86 11.47
N GLY A 128 13.96 5.07 12.47
CA GLY A 128 14.84 4.70 13.59
C GLY A 128 15.13 5.83 14.57
N LYS A 129 14.51 7.01 14.44
CA LYS A 129 14.65 8.15 15.38
C LYS A 129 13.46 8.26 16.34
N TYR A 130 12.25 7.93 15.86
CA TYR A 130 11.00 8.06 16.60
C TYR A 130 10.14 6.81 16.47
N ARG A 131 9.26 6.58 17.46
CA ARG A 131 8.16 5.63 17.41
C ARG A 131 6.91 6.29 17.98
N THR A 132 5.75 5.99 17.42
CA THR A 132 4.45 6.41 17.98
C THR A 132 3.99 5.37 18.99
N GLN A 133 3.61 5.80 20.20
CA GLN A 133 3.03 4.96 21.24
C GLN A 133 1.56 5.32 21.43
N ALA A 134 0.65 4.46 20.94
CA ALA A 134 -0.78 4.60 21.18
C ALA A 134 -1.22 4.01 22.52
N LYS A 135 -0.61 2.88 22.92
CA LYS A 135 -0.92 2.17 24.16
C LYS A 135 0.36 1.79 24.87
N ILE A 136 0.31 1.64 26.19
CA ILE A 136 1.42 1.12 26.98
C ILE A 136 1.83 -0.26 26.41
N GLY A 137 3.10 -0.41 26.05
CA GLY A 137 3.64 -1.65 25.48
C GLY A 137 3.43 -1.83 23.99
N HIS A 138 2.68 -0.94 23.30
CA HIS A 138 2.50 -0.99 21.86
C HIS A 138 3.05 0.26 21.19
N THR A 139 4.07 0.09 20.36
CA THR A 139 4.73 1.19 19.65
C THR A 139 4.92 0.88 18.17
N GLU A 140 4.69 1.86 17.32
CA GLU A 140 4.88 1.77 15.88
C GLU A 140 6.10 2.59 15.44
N PRO A 141 7.06 2.01 14.70
CA PRO A 141 8.15 2.77 14.09
C PRO A 141 7.62 3.64 12.95
N LEU A 142 8.31 4.73 12.58
CA LEU A 142 7.81 5.68 11.57
C LEU A 142 8.18 5.31 10.12
N ASN A 143 8.77 4.15 9.88
CA ASN A 143 9.04 3.69 8.52
C ASN A 143 7.76 3.18 7.82
N LEU A 144 7.61 3.52 6.54
CA LEU A 144 6.47 3.14 5.71
C LEU A 144 6.89 2.22 4.57
N TYR A 145 5.99 1.32 4.19
CA TYR A 145 6.06 0.54 2.96
C TYR A 145 4.95 1.02 2.02
N LEU A 146 5.34 1.58 0.89
CA LEU A 146 4.47 2.26 -0.06
C LEU A 146 4.57 1.61 -1.43
N ILE A 147 3.43 1.29 -2.03
CA ILE A 147 3.33 0.82 -3.42
C ILE A 147 2.42 1.76 -4.19
N GLU A 148 2.96 2.30 -5.27
CA GLU A 148 2.23 3.12 -6.23
C GLU A 148 2.04 2.35 -7.53
N ILE A 149 0.78 2.15 -7.92
CA ILE A 149 0.44 1.39 -9.11
C ILE A 149 0.26 2.34 -10.28
N ALA A 150 1.15 2.23 -11.26
CA ALA A 150 1.14 3.10 -12.43
C ALA A 150 1.53 2.32 -13.69
N LYS A 151 0.80 2.58 -14.80
CA LYS A 151 1.05 1.94 -16.10
C LYS A 151 2.37 2.42 -16.74
N PRO A 152 2.89 1.73 -17.76
CA PRO A 152 3.99 2.27 -18.57
C PRO A 152 3.65 3.66 -19.11
N GLY A 153 4.64 4.55 -19.17
CA GLY A 153 4.46 5.92 -19.66
C GLY A 153 3.87 6.92 -18.65
N GLU A 154 3.64 6.53 -17.39
CA GLU A 154 3.10 7.42 -16.34
C GLU A 154 4.16 8.21 -15.57
N ARG A 155 5.38 8.33 -16.14
CA ARG A 155 6.47 9.16 -15.60
C ARG A 155 6.91 8.81 -14.18
N LYS A 156 6.83 7.52 -13.81
CA LYS A 156 7.24 7.00 -12.51
C LYS A 156 8.65 7.43 -12.10
N SER A 157 9.61 7.26 -13.02
CA SER A 157 11.02 7.62 -12.77
C SER A 157 11.22 9.11 -12.53
N ALA A 158 10.41 9.97 -13.17
CA ALA A 158 10.49 11.42 -12.93
C ALA A 158 10.04 11.77 -11.51
N ILE A 159 8.92 11.20 -11.04
CA ILE A 159 8.49 11.37 -9.65
C ILE A 159 9.56 10.84 -8.70
N CYS A 160 9.97 9.58 -8.85
CA CYS A 160 10.95 8.94 -7.98
C CYS A 160 12.22 9.80 -7.84
N SER A 161 12.73 10.33 -8.95
CA SER A 161 13.94 11.17 -8.97
C SER A 161 13.81 12.44 -8.13
N HIS A 162 12.68 13.17 -8.19
CA HIS A 162 12.48 14.38 -7.39
C HIS A 162 12.46 14.10 -5.88
N PHE A 163 11.93 12.94 -5.48
CA PHE A 163 11.82 12.55 -4.07
C PHE A 163 13.06 11.82 -3.54
N GLU A 164 13.90 11.26 -4.41
CA GLU A 164 15.21 10.71 -4.05
C GLU A 164 16.30 11.79 -3.91
N GLU A 165 16.20 12.89 -4.68
CA GLU A 165 17.27 13.88 -4.78
C GLU A 165 17.69 14.49 -3.42
N PRO A 166 16.79 14.86 -2.49
CA PRO A 166 17.21 15.39 -1.18
C PRO A 166 18.08 14.38 -0.41
N LEU A 167 17.70 13.08 -0.44
CA LEU A 167 18.44 12.02 0.23
C LEU A 167 19.82 11.81 -0.40
N LYS A 168 19.88 11.75 -1.74
CA LYS A 168 21.14 11.62 -2.49
C LYS A 168 22.06 12.82 -2.29
N ALA A 169 21.49 14.03 -2.28
CA ALA A 169 22.25 15.26 -2.06
C ALA A 169 22.84 15.29 -0.64
N TYR A 170 22.08 14.90 0.37
CA TYR A 170 22.57 14.81 1.75
C TYR A 170 23.67 13.76 1.87
N GLU A 171 23.47 12.54 1.35
CA GLU A 171 24.44 11.46 1.34
C GLU A 171 25.75 11.90 0.69
N ARG A 172 25.69 12.54 -0.47
CA ARG A 172 26.86 13.07 -1.18
C ARG A 172 27.62 14.11 -0.33
N ARG A 173 26.92 15.14 0.17
CA ARG A 173 27.54 16.17 1.01
C ARG A 173 28.18 15.61 2.29
N HIS A 174 27.50 14.67 2.93
CA HIS A 174 28.03 14.01 4.12
C HIS A 174 29.32 13.26 3.79
N ASN A 175 29.30 12.42 2.76
CA ASN A 175 30.46 11.62 2.36
C ASN A 175 31.63 12.47 1.87
N GLU A 176 31.37 13.59 1.19
CA GLU A 176 32.40 14.56 0.82
C GLU A 176 33.03 15.22 2.05
N ALA A 177 32.22 15.62 3.04
CA ALA A 177 32.68 16.25 4.26
C ALA A 177 33.55 15.31 5.11
N PHE A 178 33.25 14.01 5.14
CA PHE A 178 33.98 12.99 5.91
C PHE A 178 34.94 12.14 5.06
N ALA A 179 35.24 12.56 3.82
CA ALA A 179 36.03 11.74 2.89
C ALA A 179 37.42 11.38 3.43
N VAL A 180 38.09 12.30 4.15
CA VAL A 180 39.40 12.09 4.73
C VAL A 180 39.31 11.06 5.88
N ASP A 181 38.33 11.18 6.76
CA ASP A 181 38.13 10.30 7.89
C ASP A 181 37.76 8.89 7.43
N ILE A 182 36.90 8.76 6.43
CA ILE A 182 36.52 7.50 5.80
C ILE A 182 37.76 6.81 5.18
N ALA A 183 38.55 7.56 4.39
CA ALA A 183 39.75 7.02 3.76
C ALA A 183 40.79 6.61 4.80
N HIS A 184 41.02 7.43 5.84
CA HIS A 184 41.93 7.12 6.93
C HIS A 184 41.49 5.85 7.66
N SER A 185 40.23 5.77 8.09
CA SER A 185 39.71 4.62 8.82
C SER A 185 39.78 3.33 7.99
N THR A 186 39.44 3.40 6.70
CA THR A 186 39.59 2.25 5.79
C THR A 186 41.02 1.78 5.66
N ASN A 187 41.98 2.71 5.53
CA ASN A 187 43.39 2.38 5.42
C ASN A 187 43.94 1.75 6.73
N VAL A 188 43.59 2.31 7.88
CA VAL A 188 43.97 1.76 9.19
C VAL A 188 43.45 0.33 9.34
N LYS A 189 42.18 0.08 9.03
CA LYS A 189 41.61 -1.27 9.06
C LYS A 189 42.36 -2.25 8.18
N GLN A 190 42.65 -1.86 6.92
CA GLN A 190 43.40 -2.70 5.98
C GLN A 190 44.81 -3.01 6.46
N VAL A 191 45.49 -2.06 7.13
CA VAL A 191 46.81 -2.28 7.71
C VAL A 191 46.72 -3.28 8.86
N LEU A 192 45.80 -3.07 9.82
CA LEU A 192 45.58 -3.96 10.95
C LEU A 192 45.26 -5.40 10.53
N GLU A 193 44.40 -5.56 9.50
CA GLU A 193 44.08 -6.89 8.95
C GLU A 193 45.30 -7.57 8.31
N LYS A 194 46.12 -6.83 7.54
CA LYS A 194 47.37 -7.37 6.98
C LYS A 194 48.40 -7.74 8.04
N GLU A 195 48.50 -6.92 9.09
CA GLU A 195 49.38 -7.22 10.23
C GLU A 195 48.93 -8.48 10.98
N LEU A 196 47.61 -8.66 11.17
CA LEU A 196 47.05 -9.87 11.75
C LEU A 196 47.36 -11.11 10.91
N ASP A 197 47.24 -11.02 9.58
CA ASP A 197 47.57 -12.14 8.69
C ASP A 197 49.06 -12.45 8.66
N ALA A 198 49.93 -11.45 8.73
CA ALA A 198 51.36 -11.64 8.89
C ALA A 198 51.68 -12.34 10.23
N LEU A 199 51.08 -11.91 11.34
CA LEU A 199 51.24 -12.54 12.66
C LEU A 199 50.77 -14.01 12.66
N LYS A 200 49.65 -14.34 12.04
CA LYS A 200 49.20 -15.75 11.88
C LYS A 200 50.24 -16.61 11.19
N ASN A 201 50.89 -16.09 10.14
CA ASN A 201 51.96 -16.78 9.42
C ASN A 201 53.24 -16.94 10.28
N GLU A 202 53.59 -15.97 11.13
CA GLU A 202 54.75 -16.05 12.03
C GLU A 202 54.49 -17.00 13.20
N ILE A 203 53.28 -17.04 13.74
CA ILE A 203 52.86 -18.00 14.78
C ILE A 203 52.94 -19.42 14.23
N ALA A 204 52.46 -19.64 12.98
CA ALA A 204 52.56 -20.95 12.34
C ALA A 204 54.00 -21.43 12.14
N LYS A 205 54.97 -20.50 12.09
CA LYS A 205 56.43 -20.78 12.01
C LYS A 205 57.09 -20.85 13.39
N GLY A 206 56.34 -20.71 14.49
CA GLY A 206 56.88 -20.74 15.85
C GLY A 206 57.66 -19.48 16.27
N LYS A 207 57.54 -18.36 15.55
CA LYS A 207 58.33 -17.13 15.78
C LYS A 207 57.61 -16.12 16.68
N LYS A 208 56.28 -16.20 16.83
CA LYS A 208 55.42 -15.29 17.59
C LYS A 208 54.47 -16.08 18.47
N SER A 209 53.91 -15.44 19.50
CA SER A 209 52.94 -16.03 20.42
C SER A 209 51.50 -15.79 20.01
N TYR A 210 50.58 -16.60 20.53
CA TYR A 210 49.13 -16.37 20.37
C TYR A 210 48.68 -15.07 21.06
N SER A 211 49.40 -14.63 22.13
CA SER A 211 49.11 -13.36 22.81
C SER A 211 49.31 -12.14 21.89
N ASP A 212 50.31 -12.17 20.99
CA ASP A 212 50.52 -11.10 20.01
C ASP A 212 49.32 -10.99 19.04
N MET A 213 48.76 -12.14 18.66
CA MET A 213 47.55 -12.20 17.80
C MET A 213 46.31 -11.67 18.53
N GLU A 214 46.11 -12.07 19.82
CA GLU A 214 44.99 -11.60 20.63
C GLU A 214 45.04 -10.08 20.80
N THR A 215 46.21 -9.51 21.04
CA THR A 215 46.38 -8.05 21.12
C THR A 215 45.99 -7.38 19.82
N LYS A 216 46.44 -7.90 18.68
CA LYS A 216 46.10 -7.33 17.36
C LYS A 216 44.61 -7.47 17.03
N GLN A 217 43.99 -8.59 17.41
CA GLN A 217 42.54 -8.76 17.28
C GLN A 217 41.75 -7.75 18.12
N ALA A 218 42.22 -7.47 19.35
CA ALA A 218 41.62 -6.46 20.21
C ALA A 218 41.72 -5.05 19.57
N GLU A 219 42.87 -4.70 18.97
CA GLU A 219 43.01 -3.43 18.23
C GLU A 219 42.01 -3.32 17.06
N ILE A 220 41.80 -4.39 16.29
CA ILE A 220 40.83 -4.42 15.20
C ILE A 220 39.41 -4.24 15.74
N ILE A 221 39.04 -4.91 16.84
CA ILE A 221 37.71 -4.81 17.46
C ILE A 221 37.47 -3.41 18.04
N GLN A 222 38.51 -2.76 18.57
CA GLN A 222 38.44 -1.40 19.13
C GLN A 222 38.43 -0.32 18.04
N HIS A 223 38.85 -0.65 16.82
CA HIS A 223 38.83 0.29 15.72
C HIS A 223 37.39 0.55 15.26
N GLU A 224 36.83 1.71 15.60
CA GLU A 224 35.56 2.17 15.10
C GLU A 224 35.68 2.58 13.61
N GLU A 225 35.23 1.73 12.73
CA GLU A 225 35.29 2.00 11.29
C GLU A 225 34.32 3.10 10.88
N VAL A 226 34.85 4.22 10.36
CA VAL A 226 34.05 5.27 9.73
C VAL A 226 33.67 4.82 8.34
N LYS A 227 32.41 4.45 8.15
CA LYS A 227 31.87 4.01 6.85
C LYS A 227 31.19 5.16 6.11
N PRO A 228 31.18 5.14 4.76
CA PRO A 228 30.35 6.07 4.01
C PRO A 228 28.88 5.95 4.40
N LEU A 229 28.21 7.07 4.59
CA LEU A 229 26.76 7.10 4.78
C LEU A 229 26.06 6.61 3.51
N ARG A 230 25.07 5.74 3.68
CA ARG A 230 24.21 5.28 2.61
C ARG A 230 22.75 5.29 3.05
N LEU A 231 21.93 6.13 2.45
CA LEU A 231 20.52 6.30 2.79
C LEU A 231 19.59 5.51 1.88
N LEU A 232 20.00 5.35 0.59
CA LEU A 232 19.18 4.77 -0.46
C LEU A 232 19.80 3.50 -1.05
N CYS A 233 18.95 2.54 -1.36
CA CYS A 233 19.24 1.45 -2.29
C CYS A 233 18.09 1.31 -3.29
N GLY A 234 18.41 0.77 -4.47
CA GLY A 234 17.43 0.46 -5.51
C GLY A 234 17.24 -1.04 -5.64
N ASP A 235 17.67 -1.61 -6.78
CA ASP A 235 17.62 -3.06 -7.00
C ASP A 235 18.66 -3.76 -6.12
N VAL A 236 18.20 -4.65 -5.23
CA VAL A 236 19.02 -5.27 -4.20
C VAL A 236 18.48 -6.66 -3.84
N THR A 237 19.38 -7.64 -3.63
CA THR A 237 18.95 -8.93 -3.07
C THR A 237 18.70 -8.82 -1.55
N PRO A 238 17.87 -9.69 -0.95
CA PRO A 238 17.63 -9.68 0.50
C PRO A 238 18.91 -9.81 1.32
N GLU A 239 19.88 -10.59 0.84
CA GLU A 239 21.18 -10.79 1.50
C GLU A 239 22.03 -9.50 1.47
N ALA A 240 22.06 -8.81 0.32
CA ALA A 240 22.75 -7.55 0.19
C ALA A 240 22.07 -6.44 1.01
N LEU A 241 20.73 -6.41 1.03
CA LEU A 241 19.98 -5.48 1.87
C LEU A 241 20.26 -5.69 3.37
N THR A 242 20.37 -6.95 3.81
CA THR A 242 20.73 -7.27 5.19
C THR A 242 22.11 -6.69 5.55
N SER A 243 23.12 -6.87 4.68
CA SER A 243 24.46 -6.31 4.89
C SER A 243 24.45 -4.78 4.86
N LEU A 244 23.68 -4.16 3.95
CA LEU A 244 23.53 -2.70 3.90
C LEU A 244 22.91 -2.14 5.18
N LEU A 245 21.88 -2.80 5.73
CA LEU A 245 21.29 -2.42 7.01
C LEU A 245 22.30 -2.53 8.16
N ALA A 246 23.09 -3.61 8.20
CA ALA A 246 24.13 -3.78 9.20
C ALA A 246 25.19 -2.66 9.12
N ASP A 247 25.59 -2.27 7.91
CA ASP A 247 26.57 -1.22 7.68
C ASP A 247 26.05 0.19 7.98
N ASN A 248 24.73 0.40 7.97
CA ASN A 248 24.09 1.70 8.14
C ASN A 248 23.24 1.78 9.44
N ASN A 249 23.71 1.17 10.52
CA ASN A 249 23.06 1.20 11.83
C ASN A 249 21.58 0.76 11.80
N GLY A 250 21.27 -0.24 11.00
CA GLY A 250 19.92 -0.78 10.85
C GLY A 250 18.95 0.10 10.02
N LYS A 251 19.42 1.12 9.32
CA LYS A 251 18.54 2.08 8.61
C LYS A 251 18.83 2.08 7.12
N MET A 252 17.79 1.92 6.30
CA MET A 252 17.88 1.96 4.84
C MET A 252 16.54 2.34 4.22
N ALA A 253 16.55 3.05 3.11
CA ALA A 253 15.40 3.25 2.26
C ALA A 253 15.60 2.54 0.91
N LEU A 254 14.58 1.80 0.46
CA LEU A 254 14.54 1.14 -0.82
C LEU A 254 13.52 1.85 -1.71
N PHE A 255 14.01 2.59 -2.71
CA PHE A 255 13.17 3.29 -3.68
C PHE A 255 13.41 2.67 -5.06
N SER A 256 12.32 2.37 -5.78
CA SER A 256 12.41 1.80 -7.13
C SER A 256 11.24 2.23 -8.00
N ALA A 257 11.56 2.76 -9.18
CA ALA A 257 10.58 3.15 -10.20
C ALA A 257 10.05 1.98 -11.06
N GLU A 258 10.60 0.78 -10.91
CA GLU A 258 10.33 -0.36 -11.81
C GLU A 258 9.77 -1.60 -11.09
N GLY A 259 9.84 -1.66 -9.77
CA GLY A 259 9.29 -2.78 -8.98
C GLY A 259 10.02 -4.12 -9.16
N GLY A 260 11.22 -4.15 -9.76
CA GLY A 260 12.01 -5.37 -10.00
C GLY A 260 12.36 -6.17 -8.75
N ILE A 261 12.29 -5.54 -7.58
CA ILE A 261 12.49 -6.21 -6.29
C ILE A 261 11.56 -7.42 -6.08
N PHE A 262 10.31 -7.37 -6.58
CA PHE A 262 9.39 -8.50 -6.43
C PHE A 262 9.80 -9.72 -7.24
N ASP A 263 10.51 -9.54 -8.36
CA ASP A 263 11.08 -10.64 -9.14
C ASP A 263 12.21 -11.32 -8.35
N THR A 264 13.05 -10.52 -7.70
CA THR A 264 14.09 -11.01 -6.79
C THR A 264 13.49 -11.73 -5.58
N LEU A 265 12.44 -11.17 -4.97
CA LEU A 265 11.77 -11.77 -3.81
C LEU A 265 11.02 -13.07 -4.14
N ARG A 266 10.51 -13.22 -5.37
CA ARG A 266 9.89 -14.48 -5.83
C ARG A 266 10.89 -15.61 -6.04
N GLY A 267 12.17 -15.33 -5.92
CA GLY A 267 13.20 -16.35 -6.03
C GLY A 267 13.64 -16.68 -7.46
N LEU A 268 13.55 -15.72 -8.40
CA LEU A 268 14.12 -15.90 -9.75
C LEU A 268 15.61 -16.29 -9.70
N TYR A 269 16.31 -15.95 -8.61
CA TYR A 269 17.73 -16.22 -8.40
C TYR A 269 18.00 -17.18 -7.22
N SER A 270 16.97 -17.64 -6.48
CA SER A 270 17.10 -18.57 -5.35
C SER A 270 15.89 -19.50 -5.24
N GLN A 271 16.09 -20.75 -4.75
CA GLN A 271 15.01 -21.74 -4.60
C GLN A 271 13.96 -21.36 -3.52
N PHE A 272 14.25 -20.36 -2.68
CA PHE A 272 13.35 -19.93 -1.60
C PHE A 272 13.31 -18.40 -1.51
N ALA A 273 12.10 -17.87 -1.45
CA ALA A 273 11.87 -16.44 -1.23
C ALA A 273 12.28 -16.06 0.21
N ASN A 274 13.35 -15.29 0.38
CA ASN A 274 13.75 -14.77 1.68
C ASN A 274 13.18 -13.37 1.88
N ILE A 275 12.05 -13.28 2.59
CA ILE A 275 11.35 -12.00 2.85
C ILE A 275 11.54 -11.50 4.29
N ASP A 276 12.32 -12.20 5.12
CA ASP A 276 12.45 -11.91 6.54
C ASP A 276 12.95 -10.51 6.81
N ILE A 277 13.95 -10.05 6.06
CA ILE A 277 14.50 -8.70 6.23
C ILE A 277 13.44 -7.61 6.02
N PHE A 278 12.45 -7.84 5.14
CA PHE A 278 11.34 -6.91 4.94
C PHE A 278 10.33 -6.96 6.09
N LEU A 279 10.11 -8.13 6.67
CA LEU A 279 9.20 -8.27 7.82
C LEU A 279 9.79 -7.60 9.06
N PHE A 280 11.04 -7.89 9.39
CA PHE A 280 11.76 -7.32 10.53
C PHE A 280 12.06 -5.83 10.32
N GLY A 281 12.46 -5.43 9.12
CA GLY A 281 12.70 -4.03 8.77
C GLY A 281 11.45 -3.16 8.84
N HIS A 282 10.24 -3.73 8.66
CA HIS A 282 8.98 -3.02 8.85
C HIS A 282 8.61 -2.86 10.33
N SER A 283 8.72 -3.92 11.14
CA SER A 283 8.31 -3.90 12.55
C SER A 283 9.35 -3.27 13.48
N GLY A 284 10.61 -3.24 13.06
CA GLY A 284 11.73 -2.78 13.90
C GLY A 284 12.06 -3.78 15.00
N ASP A 285 11.83 -5.06 14.79
CA ASP A 285 12.20 -6.14 15.69
C ASP A 285 13.63 -6.59 15.43
N THR A 286 14.36 -6.96 16.48
CA THR A 286 15.73 -7.45 16.35
C THR A 286 15.79 -8.74 15.53
N MET A 287 16.66 -8.77 14.54
CA MET A 287 16.87 -9.91 13.67
C MET A 287 18.26 -10.50 13.86
N PHE A 288 18.34 -11.82 13.97
CA PHE A 288 19.60 -12.58 14.01
C PHE A 288 19.81 -13.27 12.66
N VAL A 289 20.99 -13.08 12.08
CA VAL A 289 21.35 -13.66 10.78
C VAL A 289 22.56 -14.58 10.94
N ASP A 290 22.30 -15.87 10.86
CA ASP A 290 23.34 -16.90 10.90
C ASP A 290 23.62 -17.38 9.47
N ARG A 291 24.84 -17.19 8.97
CA ARG A 291 25.28 -17.63 7.63
C ARG A 291 26.46 -18.59 7.76
N LYS A 292 26.44 -19.66 6.96
CA LYS A 292 27.57 -20.61 6.94
C LYS A 292 28.86 -19.90 6.52
N GLY A 293 29.88 -19.97 7.36
CA GLY A 293 31.21 -19.42 7.08
C GLY A 293 31.39 -17.92 7.35
N ARG A 294 30.40 -17.25 7.98
CA ARG A 294 30.52 -15.87 8.46
C ARG A 294 30.11 -15.76 9.93
N PRO A 295 30.66 -14.79 10.68
CA PRO A 295 30.18 -14.49 12.02
C PRO A 295 28.67 -14.15 11.97
N ARG A 296 27.97 -14.43 13.08
CA ARG A 296 26.58 -14.05 13.28
C ARG A 296 26.45 -12.54 13.20
N GLU A 297 25.56 -12.07 12.34
CA GLU A 297 25.18 -10.67 12.25
C GLU A 297 23.91 -10.44 13.10
N THR A 298 23.89 -9.39 13.91
CA THR A 298 22.69 -8.98 14.67
C THR A 298 22.27 -7.62 14.18
N LEU A 299 21.04 -7.53 13.69
CA LEU A 299 20.40 -6.27 13.33
C LEU A 299 19.49 -5.85 14.48
N GLU A 300 19.96 -4.87 15.27
CA GLU A 300 19.15 -4.32 16.34
C GLU A 300 18.16 -3.30 15.78
N LYS A 301 16.87 -3.57 15.98
CA LYS A 301 15.75 -2.68 15.60
C LYS A 301 15.89 -2.12 14.17
N PRO A 302 16.04 -2.98 13.14
CA PRO A 302 16.18 -2.51 11.77
C PRO A 302 14.95 -1.72 11.34
N CYS A 303 15.17 -0.61 10.64
CA CYS A 303 14.14 0.22 10.06
C CYS A 303 14.37 0.33 8.55
N LEU A 304 13.44 -0.20 7.78
CA LEU A 304 13.45 -0.13 6.33
C LEU A 304 12.25 0.69 5.87
N THR A 305 12.47 1.70 5.06
CA THR A 305 11.41 2.40 4.33
C THR A 305 11.39 1.90 2.90
N VAL A 306 10.22 1.65 2.33
CA VAL A 306 10.08 1.13 0.96
C VAL A 306 9.12 2.00 0.17
N LEU A 307 9.54 2.46 -1.01
CA LEU A 307 8.72 3.16 -2.00
C LEU A 307 8.91 2.51 -3.37
N LEU A 308 7.87 1.87 -3.87
CA LEU A 308 7.90 1.14 -5.14
C LEU A 308 6.82 1.65 -6.09
N PHE A 309 7.21 1.85 -7.34
CA PHE A 309 6.27 2.10 -8.43
C PHE A 309 6.15 0.83 -9.27
N ILE A 310 5.00 0.18 -9.26
CA ILE A 310 4.79 -1.07 -9.97
C ILE A 310 3.72 -0.95 -11.05
N GLN A 311 3.72 -1.90 -11.98
CA GLN A 311 2.66 -2.02 -12.96
C GLN A 311 1.48 -2.83 -12.41
N PRO A 312 0.24 -2.63 -12.92
CA PRO A 312 -0.94 -3.38 -12.48
C PRO A 312 -0.77 -4.90 -12.56
N LYS A 313 -0.04 -5.40 -13.56
CA LYS A 313 0.28 -6.83 -13.69
C LYS A 313 1.12 -7.34 -12.51
N VAL A 314 2.15 -6.57 -12.12
CA VAL A 314 3.01 -6.92 -10.97
C VAL A 314 2.20 -6.93 -9.68
N LEU A 315 1.26 -5.97 -9.51
CA LEU A 315 0.35 -5.96 -8.35
C LEU A 315 -0.44 -7.28 -8.24
N THR A 316 -1.06 -7.73 -9.33
CA THR A 316 -1.82 -9.00 -9.35
C THR A 316 -0.94 -10.18 -8.97
N GLU A 317 0.29 -10.24 -9.49
CA GLU A 317 1.24 -11.29 -9.17
C GLU A 317 1.73 -11.24 -7.71
N VAL A 318 1.89 -10.07 -7.14
CA VAL A 318 2.32 -9.87 -5.74
C VAL A 318 1.19 -10.23 -4.77
N LEU A 319 -0.03 -9.75 -5.00
CA LEU A 319 -1.19 -10.04 -4.15
C LEU A 319 -1.70 -11.49 -4.32
N GLY A 320 -1.42 -12.13 -5.47
CA GLY A 320 -1.72 -13.54 -5.71
C GLY A 320 -0.65 -14.52 -5.19
N ASN A 321 0.47 -14.02 -4.63
CA ASN A 321 1.54 -14.90 -4.15
C ASN A 321 1.25 -15.39 -2.72
N ASP A 322 1.02 -16.72 -2.58
CA ASP A 322 0.67 -17.34 -1.31
C ASP A 322 1.76 -17.17 -0.22
N VAL A 323 3.04 -17.14 -0.60
CA VAL A 323 4.15 -16.96 0.35
C VAL A 323 4.14 -15.54 0.90
N PHE A 324 3.96 -14.53 0.04
CA PHE A 324 3.91 -13.14 0.45
C PHE A 324 2.68 -12.85 1.33
N LYS A 325 1.53 -13.39 0.94
CA LYS A 325 0.27 -13.28 1.68
C LYS A 325 0.36 -14.03 3.00
N GLY A 326 0.71 -15.32 2.97
CA GLY A 326 0.75 -16.18 4.15
C GLY A 326 1.74 -15.72 5.23
N ARG A 327 2.82 -15.00 4.85
CA ARG A 327 3.78 -14.40 5.78
C ARG A 327 3.49 -12.92 6.09
N GLY A 328 2.43 -12.36 5.52
CA GLY A 328 1.95 -11.00 5.78
C GLY A 328 2.84 -9.89 5.22
N LEU A 329 3.64 -10.16 4.16
CA LEU A 329 4.42 -9.13 3.47
C LEU A 329 3.49 -8.13 2.78
N THR A 330 2.52 -8.63 2.01
CA THR A 330 1.53 -7.81 1.29
C THR A 330 0.70 -6.94 2.24
N ALA A 331 0.42 -7.43 3.43
CA ALA A 331 -0.34 -6.73 4.46
C ALA A 331 0.40 -5.52 5.09
N ARG A 332 1.68 -5.32 4.79
CA ARG A 332 2.51 -4.21 5.31
C ARG A 332 2.60 -3.02 4.37
N PHE A 333 2.20 -3.20 3.12
CA PHE A 333 2.26 -2.13 2.12
C PHE A 333 0.98 -1.29 2.13
N LEU A 334 1.14 0.01 2.05
CA LEU A 334 0.08 0.96 1.73
C LEU A 334 0.02 1.11 0.21
N TYR A 335 -1.13 0.86 -0.37
CA TYR A 335 -1.35 0.82 -1.81
C TYR A 335 -1.98 2.11 -2.31
N THR A 336 -1.50 2.58 -3.46
CA THR A 336 -2.05 3.73 -4.18
C THR A 336 -2.24 3.39 -5.64
N TYR A 337 -3.46 3.51 -6.16
CA TYR A 337 -3.78 3.30 -7.57
C TYR A 337 -4.49 4.54 -8.12
N PRO A 338 -3.75 5.57 -8.51
CA PRO A 338 -4.30 6.86 -8.91
C PRO A 338 -4.94 6.82 -10.29
N VAL A 339 -5.83 7.78 -10.54
CA VAL A 339 -6.39 7.99 -11.87
C VAL A 339 -5.33 8.59 -12.80
N SER A 340 -5.08 7.92 -13.92
CA SER A 340 -4.06 8.32 -14.90
C SER A 340 -4.32 9.70 -15.50
N THR A 341 -3.28 10.50 -15.65
CA THR A 341 -3.27 11.77 -16.39
C THR A 341 -2.91 11.62 -17.87
N VAL A 342 -2.60 10.41 -18.33
CA VAL A 342 -2.26 10.13 -19.72
C VAL A 342 -3.40 10.55 -20.66
N GLY A 343 -3.06 11.29 -21.73
CA GLY A 343 -4.05 11.86 -22.66
C GLY A 343 -4.53 13.27 -22.29
N LYS A 344 -4.22 13.77 -21.06
CA LYS A 344 -4.60 15.11 -20.60
C LYS A 344 -3.40 16.03 -20.37
N ARG A 345 -2.18 15.53 -20.63
CA ARG A 345 -0.91 16.22 -20.35
C ARG A 345 -0.69 17.36 -21.34
N ARG A 346 -0.06 18.43 -20.83
CA ARG A 346 0.30 19.62 -21.62
C ARG A 346 1.79 19.55 -22.00
N TYR A 347 2.14 20.13 -23.14
CA TYR A 347 3.54 20.22 -23.57
C TYR A 347 4.31 21.31 -22.83
N LYS A 348 3.70 22.50 -22.65
CA LYS A 348 4.29 23.60 -21.88
C LYS A 348 3.88 23.49 -20.43
N ILE A 349 4.86 23.36 -19.55
CA ILE A 349 4.72 23.23 -18.10
C ILE A 349 5.66 24.24 -17.42
N GLU A 350 5.24 24.73 -16.27
CA GLU A 350 6.07 25.58 -15.44
C GLU A 350 7.12 24.75 -14.67
N PRO A 351 8.33 25.27 -14.45
CA PRO A 351 9.32 24.64 -13.60
C PRO A 351 8.85 24.68 -12.13
N ILE A 352 9.40 23.77 -11.32
CA ILE A 352 9.20 23.82 -9.88
C ILE A 352 9.75 25.14 -9.35
N PRO A 353 8.97 25.92 -8.58
CA PRO A 353 9.47 27.19 -8.03
C PRO A 353 10.68 26.93 -7.10
N PRO A 354 11.82 27.59 -7.31
CA PRO A 354 13.04 27.34 -6.53
C PRO A 354 12.87 27.46 -5.03
N ALA A 355 12.03 28.39 -4.56
CA ALA A 355 11.74 28.57 -3.13
C ALA A 355 11.00 27.37 -2.53
N VAL A 356 10.10 26.73 -3.29
CA VAL A 356 9.37 25.53 -2.85
C VAL A 356 10.33 24.34 -2.77
N GLU A 357 11.16 24.14 -3.78
CA GLU A 357 12.16 23.09 -3.81
C GLU A 357 13.19 23.24 -2.67
N GLN A 358 13.73 24.43 -2.48
CA GLN A 358 14.69 24.73 -1.40
C GLN A 358 14.08 24.49 -0.01
N SER A 359 12.81 24.89 0.20
CA SER A 359 12.13 24.67 1.48
C SER A 359 11.97 23.19 1.79
N TYR A 360 11.65 22.38 0.78
CA TYR A 360 11.52 20.93 0.94
C TYR A 360 12.89 20.26 1.19
N HIS A 361 13.92 20.63 0.43
CA HIS A 361 15.28 20.11 0.63
C HIS A 361 15.81 20.46 2.02
N LYS A 362 15.59 21.72 2.45
CA LYS A 362 15.96 22.15 3.81
C LYS A 362 15.26 21.32 4.88
N LEU A 363 13.96 21.06 4.74
CA LEU A 363 13.22 20.20 5.67
C LEU A 363 13.84 18.79 5.73
N CYS A 364 14.17 18.19 4.59
CA CYS A 364 14.82 16.89 4.55
C CYS A 364 16.21 16.91 5.23
N ASP A 365 16.99 17.96 4.99
CA ASP A 365 18.30 18.17 5.63
C ASP A 365 18.16 18.31 7.15
N ASP A 366 17.22 19.12 7.62
CA ASP A 366 16.95 19.31 9.05
C ASP A 366 16.54 17.97 9.69
N LEU A 367 15.64 17.20 9.05
CA LEU A 367 15.21 15.90 9.54
C LEU A 367 16.35 14.87 9.58
N LEU A 368 17.20 14.83 8.56
CA LEU A 368 18.35 13.91 8.49
C LEU A 368 19.41 14.27 9.52
N SER A 369 19.61 15.57 9.77
CA SER A 369 20.62 16.07 10.72
C SER A 369 20.24 15.85 12.19
N ILE A 370 19.01 15.49 12.50
CA ILE A 370 18.60 15.13 13.86
C ILE A 370 19.41 13.94 14.34
N THR A 371 20.33 14.19 15.27
CA THR A 371 21.12 13.16 15.95
C THR A 371 20.46 12.84 17.29
N GLN A 372 20.14 11.58 17.51
CA GLN A 372 19.57 11.13 18.77
C GLN A 372 20.37 9.93 19.29
N LYS A 373 20.76 9.98 20.56
CA LYS A 373 21.42 8.84 21.24
C LYS A 373 20.43 7.72 21.54
N GLU A 374 19.15 8.07 21.76
CA GLU A 374 18.10 7.14 22.11
C GLU A 374 16.86 7.38 21.25
N LEU A 375 16.14 6.30 20.97
CA LEU A 375 14.86 6.34 20.25
C LEU A 375 13.83 7.09 21.09
N ARG A 376 13.14 8.07 20.49
CA ARG A 376 12.12 8.88 21.17
C ARG A 376 10.72 8.37 20.90
N LEU A 377 9.87 8.35 21.95
CA LEU A 377 8.47 7.97 21.87
C LEU A 377 7.59 9.21 21.67
N LEU A 378 6.74 9.18 20.67
CA LEU A 378 5.67 10.15 20.44
C LEU A 378 4.40 9.57 21.05
N THR A 379 3.77 10.31 21.95
CA THR A 379 2.50 9.92 22.60
C THR A 379 1.33 10.62 21.93
N LEU A 380 0.11 10.21 22.22
CA LEU A 380 -1.10 10.89 21.75
C LEU A 380 -1.59 11.87 22.83
N SER A 381 -2.13 13.03 22.41
CA SER A 381 -2.96 13.84 23.31
C SER A 381 -4.23 13.06 23.67
N LYS A 382 -4.93 13.46 24.71
CA LYS A 382 -6.19 12.79 25.11
C LYS A 382 -7.21 12.78 23.98
N GLU A 383 -7.33 13.88 23.26
CA GLU A 383 -8.24 14.04 22.13
C GLU A 383 -7.78 13.21 20.92
N ALA A 384 -6.48 13.12 20.68
CA ALA A 384 -5.92 12.28 19.62
C ALA A 384 -6.11 10.77 19.94
N ASP A 385 -5.99 10.39 21.21
CA ASP A 385 -6.22 9.01 21.64
C ASP A 385 -7.68 8.59 21.43
N VAL A 386 -8.64 9.47 21.73
CA VAL A 386 -10.06 9.22 21.43
C VAL A 386 -10.30 9.01 19.93
N LEU A 387 -9.71 9.83 19.06
CA LEU A 387 -9.82 9.65 17.60
C LEU A 387 -9.19 8.34 17.13
N SER A 388 -8.05 7.99 17.70
CA SER A 388 -7.36 6.72 17.40
C SER A 388 -8.20 5.50 17.81
N GLU A 389 -8.83 5.56 19.00
CA GLU A 389 -9.73 4.52 19.48
C GLU A 389 -10.98 4.40 18.61
N GLN A 390 -11.61 5.52 18.24
CA GLN A 390 -12.76 5.53 17.33
C GLN A 390 -12.43 4.91 15.99
N PHE A 391 -11.26 5.25 15.41
CA PHE A 391 -10.83 4.67 14.15
C PHE A 391 -10.55 3.17 14.25
N PHE A 392 -9.94 2.72 15.34
CA PHE A 392 -9.78 1.29 15.62
C PHE A 392 -11.12 0.56 15.69
N ASN A 393 -12.06 1.11 16.48
CA ASN A 393 -13.40 0.55 16.65
C ASN A 393 -14.26 0.59 15.37
N PHE A 394 -13.98 1.52 14.46
CA PHE A 394 -14.57 1.55 13.11
C PHE A 394 -14.04 0.44 12.20
N LEU A 395 -12.76 0.10 12.30
CA LEU A 395 -12.14 -0.94 11.46
C LEU A 395 -12.45 -2.36 11.95
N GLU A 396 -12.35 -2.61 13.27
CA GLU A 396 -12.33 -3.97 13.83
C GLU A 396 -13.57 -4.82 13.48
N PRO A 397 -14.82 -4.33 13.55
CA PRO A 397 -15.99 -5.11 13.17
C PRO A 397 -16.01 -5.49 11.70
N ARG A 398 -15.44 -4.67 10.84
CA ARG A 398 -15.40 -4.86 9.37
C ARG A 398 -14.44 -5.97 8.93
N LEU A 399 -13.51 -6.39 9.82
CA LEU A 399 -12.56 -7.48 9.57
C LEU A 399 -13.16 -8.86 9.88
N GLY A 400 -14.23 -8.90 10.67
CA GLY A 400 -14.86 -10.13 11.11
C GLY A 400 -15.61 -10.85 10.00
N LYS A 401 -16.21 -11.99 10.35
CA LYS A 401 -17.05 -12.77 9.45
C LYS A 401 -18.22 -11.91 8.94
N ASP A 402 -18.42 -11.94 7.62
CA ASP A 402 -19.44 -11.13 6.91
C ASP A 402 -19.15 -9.62 6.88
N GLY A 403 -17.98 -9.17 7.39
CA GLY A 403 -17.53 -7.79 7.25
C GLY A 403 -16.99 -7.48 5.85
N ASP A 404 -17.15 -6.25 5.40
CA ASP A 404 -16.74 -5.81 4.04
C ASP A 404 -15.22 -5.89 3.80
N LEU A 405 -14.41 -5.93 4.86
CA LEU A 405 -12.95 -6.08 4.82
C LEU A 405 -12.46 -7.51 5.13
N GLU A 406 -13.37 -8.49 5.32
CA GLU A 406 -13.00 -9.89 5.62
C GLU A 406 -11.97 -10.44 4.62
N HIS A 407 -12.18 -10.17 3.31
CA HIS A 407 -11.33 -10.67 2.23
C HIS A 407 -9.90 -10.09 2.24
N MET A 408 -9.65 -9.03 3.02
CA MET A 408 -8.35 -8.37 3.19
C MET A 408 -8.04 -8.07 4.68
N ALA A 409 -8.59 -8.89 5.58
CA ALA A 409 -8.47 -8.69 7.03
C ALA A 409 -7.02 -8.69 7.53
N ASP A 410 -6.12 -9.42 6.86
CA ASP A 410 -4.67 -9.42 7.14
C ASP A 410 -4.03 -8.04 6.94
N TRP A 411 -4.46 -7.31 5.90
CA TRP A 411 -4.05 -5.94 5.62
C TRP A 411 -4.75 -4.94 6.54
N ALA A 412 -6.08 -5.01 6.63
CA ALA A 412 -6.88 -4.07 7.40
C ALA A 412 -6.56 -4.11 8.90
N GLY A 413 -6.21 -5.29 9.44
CA GLY A 413 -5.75 -5.43 10.83
C GLY A 413 -4.41 -4.73 11.15
N LYS A 414 -3.60 -4.37 10.13
CA LYS A 414 -2.37 -3.57 10.29
C LYS A 414 -2.58 -2.09 10.00
N HIS A 415 -3.72 -1.74 9.45
CA HIS A 415 -3.97 -0.40 8.93
C HIS A 415 -4.01 0.68 10.02
N HIS A 416 -4.57 0.38 11.20
CA HIS A 416 -4.53 1.29 12.35
C HIS A 416 -3.08 1.64 12.75
N GLY A 417 -2.18 0.64 12.80
CA GLY A 417 -0.76 0.88 13.05
C GLY A 417 -0.11 1.77 11.98
N ALA A 418 -0.49 1.61 10.72
CA ALA A 418 0.00 2.46 9.63
C ALA A 418 -0.47 3.92 9.78
N VAL A 419 -1.70 4.15 10.22
CA VAL A 419 -2.21 5.50 10.53
C VAL A 419 -1.44 6.14 11.67
N LEU A 420 -1.09 5.38 12.71
CA LEU A 420 -0.23 5.87 13.81
C LEU A 420 1.17 6.26 13.33
N ARG A 421 1.75 5.52 12.38
CA ARG A 421 3.03 5.86 11.75
C ARG A 421 2.92 7.18 10.97
N ILE A 422 1.85 7.35 10.19
CA ILE A 422 1.58 8.59 9.44
C ILE A 422 1.39 9.75 10.42
N ALA A 423 0.62 9.60 11.49
CA ALA A 423 0.44 10.63 12.50
C ALA A 423 1.78 11.08 13.11
N GLY A 424 2.65 10.11 13.45
CA GLY A 424 4.00 10.41 13.92
C GLY A 424 4.85 11.17 12.90
N LEU A 425 4.79 10.79 11.61
CA LEU A 425 5.50 11.49 10.54
C LEU A 425 5.04 12.94 10.38
N LEU A 426 3.71 13.16 10.30
CA LEU A 426 3.15 14.51 10.19
C LEU A 426 3.55 15.37 11.37
N HIS A 427 3.49 14.82 12.59
CA HIS A 427 3.85 15.51 13.82
C HIS A 427 5.32 15.96 13.84
N VAL A 428 6.25 15.07 13.46
CA VAL A 428 7.69 15.39 13.39
C VAL A 428 7.95 16.46 12.34
N VAL A 429 7.33 16.37 11.16
CA VAL A 429 7.46 17.37 10.10
C VAL A 429 6.95 18.74 10.55
N GLU A 430 5.78 18.79 11.20
CA GLU A 430 5.24 20.04 11.75
C GLU A 430 6.17 20.65 12.81
N GLY A 431 6.70 19.80 13.67
CA GLY A 431 7.64 20.21 14.72
C GLY A 431 8.92 20.80 14.15
N VAL A 432 9.55 20.12 13.20
CA VAL A 432 10.78 20.58 12.53
C VAL A 432 10.52 21.81 11.67
N SER A 433 9.41 21.88 10.96
CA SER A 433 9.05 23.05 10.15
C SER A 433 8.88 24.33 11.00
N LYS A 434 8.48 24.19 12.27
CA LYS A 434 8.30 25.33 13.20
C LYS A 434 9.58 25.72 13.93
N ASN A 435 10.42 24.73 14.28
CA ASN A 435 11.54 24.91 15.21
C ASN A 435 12.92 24.61 14.57
N GLY A 436 12.97 24.16 13.32
CA GLY A 436 14.22 23.75 12.67
C GLY A 436 14.91 22.62 13.44
N ASN A 437 16.25 22.67 13.50
CA ASN A 437 17.06 21.67 14.21
C ASN A 437 16.86 21.69 15.72
N ASP A 438 16.37 22.82 16.29
CA ASP A 438 16.08 22.94 17.72
C ASP A 438 14.94 22.01 18.18
N PHE A 439 14.18 21.44 17.24
CA PHE A 439 13.15 20.45 17.56
C PHE A 439 13.73 19.22 18.31
N ALA A 440 14.97 18.86 18.02
CA ALA A 440 15.64 17.77 18.71
C ALA A 440 15.97 18.08 20.18
N ASP A 441 16.14 19.36 20.52
CA ASP A 441 16.60 19.82 21.85
C ASP A 441 15.44 20.26 22.75
N ILE A 442 14.19 20.28 22.21
CA ILE A 442 13.03 20.67 23.01
C ILE A 442 12.77 19.64 24.11
N PRO A 443 12.53 20.06 25.37
CA PRO A 443 12.27 19.16 26.48
C PRO A 443 11.10 18.22 26.22
N PHE A 444 11.26 16.94 26.56
CA PHE A 444 10.38 15.82 26.29
C PHE A 444 8.90 16.10 26.64
N GLU A 445 8.63 16.88 27.67
CA GLU A 445 7.27 17.09 28.20
C GLU A 445 6.38 18.00 27.36
N SER A 446 6.93 18.77 26.43
CA SER A 446 6.18 19.86 25.78
C SER A 446 5.78 19.62 24.32
N ILE A 447 6.38 18.66 23.60
CA ILE A 447 6.21 18.56 22.12
C ILE A 447 5.90 17.16 21.62
N PHE A 448 6.08 16.13 22.43
CA PHE A 448 5.96 14.74 21.93
C PHE A 448 4.54 14.19 21.95
N SER A 449 3.53 15.04 22.11
CA SER A 449 2.13 14.64 22.06
C SER A 449 1.51 15.01 20.73
N ILE A 450 1.20 14.00 19.93
CA ILE A 450 0.47 14.14 18.66
C ILE A 450 -0.89 14.77 18.94
N THR A 451 -1.20 15.86 18.25
CA THR A 451 -2.46 16.59 18.45
C THR A 451 -3.64 15.89 17.80
N SER A 452 -4.86 16.23 18.21
CA SER A 452 -6.09 15.74 17.56
C SER A 452 -6.16 16.14 16.08
N GLU A 453 -5.66 17.32 15.71
CA GLU A 453 -5.60 17.77 14.31
C GLU A 453 -4.68 16.88 13.47
N THR A 454 -3.46 16.62 13.97
CA THR A 454 -2.51 15.75 13.29
C THR A 454 -3.06 14.32 13.17
N MET A 455 -3.75 13.81 14.22
CA MET A 455 -4.37 12.49 14.19
C MET A 455 -5.53 12.44 13.20
N ALA A 456 -6.39 13.46 13.14
CA ALA A 456 -7.48 13.54 12.18
C ALA A 456 -6.96 13.56 10.72
N ASN A 457 -5.90 14.34 10.44
CA ASN A 457 -5.25 14.35 9.14
C ASN A 457 -4.67 12.97 8.78
N ALA A 458 -4.06 12.27 9.75
CA ALA A 458 -3.53 10.92 9.54
C ALA A 458 -4.65 9.89 9.27
N ILE A 459 -5.80 9.99 9.94
CA ILE A 459 -6.97 9.14 9.69
C ILE A 459 -7.54 9.41 8.29
N GLU A 460 -7.63 10.67 7.85
CA GLU A 460 -8.10 10.99 6.50
C GLU A 460 -7.17 10.42 5.42
N ILE A 461 -5.86 10.51 5.62
CA ILE A 461 -4.86 9.83 4.76
C ILE A 461 -5.01 8.30 4.86
N GLY A 462 -5.30 7.77 6.04
CA GLY A 462 -5.59 6.35 6.25
C GLY A 462 -6.81 5.90 5.43
N ASN A 463 -7.91 6.62 5.47
CA ASN A 463 -9.11 6.32 4.68
C ASN A 463 -8.83 6.35 3.17
N TYR A 464 -7.96 7.25 2.71
CA TYR A 464 -7.45 7.23 1.34
C TYR A 464 -6.77 5.89 1.01
N PHE A 465 -5.81 5.45 1.83
CA PHE A 465 -5.13 4.18 1.60
C PHE A 465 -6.05 2.96 1.73
N LEU A 466 -7.05 3.00 2.63
CA LEU A 466 -8.06 1.95 2.74
C LEU A 466 -8.86 1.80 1.45
N ALA A 467 -9.37 2.90 0.89
CA ALA A 467 -10.11 2.88 -0.36
C ALA A 467 -9.24 2.37 -1.54
N HIS A 468 -7.99 2.80 -1.62
CA HIS A 468 -7.05 2.33 -2.65
C HIS A 468 -6.67 0.86 -2.46
N ALA A 469 -6.53 0.37 -1.23
CA ALA A 469 -6.29 -1.04 -0.95
C ALA A 469 -7.49 -1.89 -1.38
N GLN A 470 -8.72 -1.47 -1.10
CA GLN A 470 -9.94 -2.16 -1.57
C GLN A 470 -9.95 -2.31 -3.10
N VAL A 471 -9.57 -1.25 -3.84
CA VAL A 471 -9.41 -1.32 -5.31
C VAL A 471 -8.33 -2.32 -5.71
N CYS A 472 -7.15 -2.27 -5.07
CA CYS A 472 -6.03 -3.15 -5.39
C CYS A 472 -6.34 -4.62 -5.11
N TYR A 473 -6.93 -4.92 -3.96
CA TYR A 473 -7.36 -6.28 -3.60
C TYR A 473 -8.52 -6.75 -4.49
N GLY A 474 -9.45 -5.87 -4.87
CA GLY A 474 -10.50 -6.16 -5.85
C GLY A 474 -9.93 -6.53 -7.23
N ILE A 475 -8.92 -5.82 -7.72
CA ILE A 475 -8.22 -6.12 -8.99
C ILE A 475 -7.51 -7.48 -8.91
N ALA A 476 -6.89 -7.80 -7.78
CA ALA A 476 -6.18 -9.08 -7.59
C ALA A 476 -7.13 -10.25 -7.29
N GLY A 477 -8.32 -9.97 -6.75
CA GLY A 477 -9.20 -10.97 -6.15
C GLY A 477 -9.99 -11.82 -7.14
N SER A 478 -10.12 -11.41 -8.43
CA SER A 478 -10.88 -12.20 -9.38
C SER A 478 -10.47 -11.89 -10.82
N GLU A 479 -9.67 -12.78 -11.39
CA GLU A 479 -9.43 -12.81 -12.82
C GLU A 479 -10.76 -12.90 -13.59
N VAL A 480 -11.73 -13.62 -13.04
CA VAL A 480 -13.08 -13.79 -13.55
C VAL A 480 -13.87 -12.47 -13.56
N GLU A 481 -13.82 -11.68 -12.49
CA GLU A 481 -14.48 -10.35 -12.42
C GLU A 481 -13.85 -9.36 -13.40
N ASN A 482 -12.51 -9.38 -13.51
CA ASN A 482 -11.80 -8.55 -14.49
C ASN A 482 -12.15 -8.95 -15.93
N ASP A 483 -12.31 -10.23 -16.20
CA ASP A 483 -12.72 -10.77 -17.48
C ASP A 483 -14.18 -10.41 -17.80
N ALA A 484 -15.06 -10.56 -16.83
CA ALA A 484 -16.45 -10.13 -16.94
C ALA A 484 -16.57 -8.61 -17.17
N ALA A 485 -15.82 -7.81 -16.43
CA ALA A 485 -15.77 -6.35 -16.61
C ALA A 485 -15.23 -5.95 -18.00
N TYR A 486 -14.20 -6.66 -18.50
CA TYR A 486 -13.68 -6.46 -19.85
C TYR A 486 -14.75 -6.76 -20.92
N ILE A 487 -15.43 -7.91 -20.80
CA ILE A 487 -16.55 -8.27 -21.69
C ILE A 487 -17.64 -7.20 -21.64
N LEU A 488 -18.07 -6.80 -20.43
CA LEU A 488 -19.07 -5.79 -20.22
C LEU A 488 -18.72 -4.44 -20.86
N GLY A 489 -17.45 -4.02 -20.74
CA GLY A 489 -16.94 -2.81 -21.40
C GLY A 489 -17.04 -2.89 -22.94
N ARG A 490 -16.79 -4.07 -23.52
CA ARG A 490 -16.96 -4.29 -24.96
C ARG A 490 -18.43 -4.28 -25.38
N LEU A 491 -19.32 -4.91 -24.60
CA LEU A 491 -20.76 -4.90 -24.84
C LEU A 491 -21.33 -3.48 -24.77
N LYS A 492 -20.96 -2.69 -23.77
CA LYS A 492 -21.38 -1.26 -23.66
C LYS A 492 -20.93 -0.42 -24.85
N LYS A 493 -19.76 -0.70 -25.41
CA LYS A 493 -19.23 0.03 -26.58
C LYS A 493 -19.93 -0.36 -27.88
N GLN A 494 -20.24 -1.63 -28.10
CA GLN A 494 -20.86 -2.14 -29.32
C GLN A 494 -22.39 -2.18 -29.27
N LYS A 495 -22.95 -2.18 -28.06
CA LYS A 495 -24.40 -2.21 -27.79
C LYS A 495 -25.18 -3.33 -28.54
N PRO A 496 -24.66 -4.59 -28.58
CA PRO A 496 -25.44 -5.67 -29.20
C PRO A 496 -26.64 -6.04 -28.32
N THR A 497 -27.76 -6.42 -28.93
CA THR A 497 -28.92 -6.95 -28.21
C THR A 497 -28.75 -8.42 -27.83
N GLN A 498 -27.99 -9.17 -28.63
CA GLN A 498 -27.65 -10.55 -28.41
C GLN A 498 -26.31 -10.88 -29.08
N PHE A 499 -25.67 -11.96 -28.65
CA PHE A 499 -24.43 -12.45 -29.24
C PHE A 499 -24.23 -13.94 -28.97
N THR A 500 -23.39 -14.58 -29.80
CA THR A 500 -22.88 -15.95 -29.60
C THR A 500 -21.46 -15.93 -29.02
N THR A 501 -21.00 -17.04 -28.45
CA THR A 501 -19.60 -17.17 -27.98
C THR A 501 -18.58 -16.90 -29.08
N GLY A 502 -18.87 -17.28 -30.33
CA GLY A 502 -17.98 -17.03 -31.47
C GLY A 502 -17.90 -15.56 -31.86
N GLU A 503 -18.99 -14.82 -31.77
CA GLU A 503 -18.99 -13.36 -31.97
C GLU A 503 -18.28 -12.63 -30.83
N LEU A 504 -18.47 -13.11 -29.60
CA LEU A 504 -17.80 -12.54 -28.44
C LEU A 504 -16.28 -12.72 -28.49
N LEU A 505 -15.77 -13.89 -28.95
CA LEU A 505 -14.35 -14.11 -29.16
C LEU A 505 -13.73 -13.15 -30.17
N ARG A 506 -14.47 -12.79 -31.24
CA ARG A 506 -14.01 -11.78 -32.22
C ARG A 506 -14.01 -10.37 -31.63
N LEU A 507 -14.97 -10.08 -30.79
CA LEU A 507 -15.09 -8.78 -30.12
C LEU A 507 -14.07 -8.61 -29.00
N CYS A 508 -13.78 -9.69 -28.25
CA CYS A 508 -12.94 -9.72 -27.08
C CYS A 508 -11.59 -10.41 -27.37
N THR A 509 -10.67 -9.72 -28.02
CA THR A 509 -9.36 -10.24 -28.46
C THR A 509 -8.46 -10.74 -27.32
N LYS A 510 -8.83 -10.52 -26.07
CA LYS A 510 -8.14 -11.03 -24.88
C LYS A 510 -8.23 -12.57 -24.80
N PHE A 511 -9.37 -13.15 -25.17
CA PHE A 511 -9.66 -14.59 -25.09
C PHE A 511 -9.31 -15.30 -26.40
N LYS A 512 -8.77 -16.49 -26.28
CA LYS A 512 -8.39 -17.34 -27.43
C LYS A 512 -9.33 -18.51 -27.64
N THR A 513 -9.97 -18.98 -26.57
CA THR A 513 -10.85 -20.16 -26.57
C THR A 513 -12.22 -19.85 -25.97
N VAL A 514 -13.23 -20.68 -26.30
CA VAL A 514 -14.57 -20.57 -25.72
C VAL A 514 -14.56 -20.90 -24.23
N ASP A 515 -13.69 -21.79 -23.81
CA ASP A 515 -13.60 -22.22 -22.40
C ASP A 515 -13.19 -21.06 -21.49
N GLU A 516 -12.32 -20.16 -21.96
CA GLU A 516 -11.91 -18.96 -21.23
C GLU A 516 -13.09 -17.96 -21.00
N LEU A 517 -14.13 -18.03 -21.84
CA LEU A 517 -15.32 -17.17 -21.71
C LEU A 517 -16.36 -17.74 -20.73
N THR A 518 -16.33 -19.03 -20.43
CA THR A 518 -17.41 -19.73 -19.70
C THR A 518 -17.61 -19.13 -18.31
N THR A 519 -16.57 -19.00 -17.53
CA THR A 519 -16.64 -18.50 -16.14
C THR A 519 -17.05 -17.02 -16.08
N PRO A 520 -16.44 -16.08 -16.85
CA PRO A 520 -16.88 -14.68 -16.84
C PRO A 520 -18.30 -14.48 -17.40
N LEU A 521 -18.77 -15.31 -18.36
CA LEU A 521 -20.15 -15.25 -18.83
C LEU A 521 -21.14 -15.69 -17.75
N ASN A 522 -20.84 -16.75 -17.00
CA ASN A 522 -21.67 -17.19 -15.88
C ASN A 522 -21.80 -16.06 -14.83
N LEU A 523 -20.71 -15.37 -14.50
CA LEU A 523 -20.75 -14.24 -13.60
C LEU A 523 -21.62 -13.10 -14.14
N LEU A 524 -21.57 -12.82 -15.45
CA LEU A 524 -22.44 -11.80 -16.06
C LEU A 524 -23.93 -12.22 -16.04
N ILE A 525 -24.24 -13.52 -16.09
CA ILE A 525 -25.60 -14.05 -15.92
C ILE A 525 -26.07 -13.86 -14.49
N GLU A 526 -25.26 -14.28 -13.50
CA GLU A 526 -25.55 -14.12 -12.06
C GLU A 526 -25.80 -12.67 -11.67
N HIS A 527 -25.10 -11.74 -12.35
CA HIS A 527 -25.24 -10.29 -12.14
C HIS A 527 -26.29 -9.61 -13.01
N ASN A 528 -27.18 -10.37 -13.67
CA ASN A 528 -28.29 -9.86 -14.49
C ASN A 528 -27.87 -9.01 -15.71
N TYR A 529 -26.63 -9.10 -16.19
CA TYR A 529 -26.17 -8.36 -17.38
C TYR A 529 -26.57 -9.05 -18.68
N ILE A 530 -26.63 -10.38 -18.67
CA ILE A 530 -26.98 -11.21 -19.81
C ILE A 530 -27.80 -12.41 -19.36
N ASN A 531 -28.60 -13.00 -20.28
CA ASN A 531 -29.28 -14.27 -20.07
C ASN A 531 -28.87 -15.26 -21.16
N GLU A 532 -28.75 -16.52 -20.79
CA GLU A 532 -28.47 -17.63 -21.72
C GLU A 532 -29.76 -18.11 -22.37
N PHE A 533 -29.77 -18.22 -23.70
CA PHE A 533 -30.85 -18.82 -24.48
C PHE A 533 -30.33 -19.97 -25.32
N LYS A 534 -30.89 -21.17 -25.13
CA LYS A 534 -30.62 -22.38 -25.92
C LYS A 534 -31.81 -22.63 -26.86
N PRO A 535 -31.65 -22.41 -28.17
CA PRO A 535 -32.72 -22.71 -29.12
C PRO A 535 -33.09 -24.19 -29.10
N GLU A 536 -34.38 -24.50 -29.06
CA GLU A 536 -34.83 -25.88 -29.27
C GLU A 536 -34.51 -26.32 -30.70
N TYR A 537 -33.82 -27.44 -30.83
CA TYR A 537 -33.44 -28.01 -32.12
C TYR A 537 -34.15 -29.36 -32.35
N LYS A 538 -35.03 -29.43 -33.36
CA LYS A 538 -35.77 -30.64 -33.75
C LYS A 538 -35.38 -31.15 -35.15
N GLY A 539 -34.26 -30.69 -35.74
CA GLY A 539 -33.85 -30.95 -37.12
C GLY A 539 -32.68 -31.92 -37.25
N ILE A 540 -32.35 -32.30 -38.51
CA ILE A 540 -31.19 -33.09 -38.89
C ILE A 540 -30.05 -32.11 -39.22
N GLY A 541 -28.95 -32.09 -38.42
CA GLY A 541 -27.79 -31.23 -38.66
C GLY A 541 -27.08 -30.82 -37.37
N ARG A 542 -26.22 -29.81 -37.47
CA ARG A 542 -25.45 -29.30 -36.32
C ARG A 542 -26.39 -28.47 -35.41
N GLN A 543 -26.41 -28.82 -34.12
CA GLN A 543 -27.15 -28.06 -33.10
C GLN A 543 -26.74 -26.59 -33.08
N PRO A 544 -27.69 -25.63 -33.00
CA PRO A 544 -27.38 -24.21 -32.84
C PRO A 544 -26.57 -23.98 -31.55
N GLY A 545 -25.63 -23.07 -31.62
CA GLY A 545 -24.87 -22.66 -30.43
C GLY A 545 -25.73 -21.86 -29.45
N VAL A 546 -25.24 -21.70 -28.25
CA VAL A 546 -25.84 -20.87 -27.20
C VAL A 546 -25.86 -19.41 -27.65
N ILE A 547 -26.98 -18.75 -27.45
CA ILE A 547 -27.18 -17.31 -27.69
C ILE A 547 -27.30 -16.62 -26.33
N TYR A 548 -26.57 -15.53 -26.14
CA TYR A 548 -26.66 -14.69 -24.96
C TYR A 548 -27.44 -13.42 -25.29
N ILE A 549 -28.50 -13.14 -24.54
CA ILE A 549 -29.33 -11.93 -24.68
C ILE A 549 -28.83 -10.91 -23.67
N VAL A 550 -28.58 -9.68 -24.14
CA VAL A 550 -28.05 -8.61 -23.27
C VAL A 550 -29.22 -7.86 -22.63
N ASN A 551 -29.09 -7.58 -21.34
CA ASN A 551 -30.06 -6.81 -20.57
C ASN A 551 -30.21 -5.38 -21.16
N PRO A 552 -31.38 -4.98 -21.62
CA PRO A 552 -31.60 -3.65 -22.21
C PRO A 552 -31.26 -2.51 -21.25
N LEU A 553 -31.42 -2.71 -19.93
CA LEU A 553 -31.10 -1.72 -18.89
C LEU A 553 -29.61 -1.35 -18.87
N LEU A 554 -28.75 -2.18 -19.45
CA LEU A 554 -27.32 -1.89 -19.59
C LEU A 554 -27.06 -0.63 -20.46
N TYR A 555 -27.97 -0.30 -21.37
CA TYR A 555 -27.80 0.75 -22.36
C TYR A 555 -28.67 1.97 -22.10
N THR A 556 -29.51 1.96 -21.06
CA THR A 556 -30.24 3.14 -20.59
C THR A 556 -29.25 4.01 -19.79
N ASP A 557 -29.04 5.26 -20.24
CA ASP A 557 -28.20 6.24 -19.57
C ASP A 557 -28.72 6.48 -18.16
N SER A 558 -27.96 6.00 -17.15
CA SER A 558 -28.17 6.32 -15.73
C SER A 558 -27.60 7.71 -15.36
N GLU A 559 -27.64 8.67 -16.31
CA GLU A 559 -27.35 10.07 -16.03
C GLU A 559 -28.65 10.86 -15.92
N LYS A 560 -29.44 10.54 -14.90
CA LYS A 560 -30.47 11.43 -14.33
C LYS A 560 -30.96 10.84 -13.01
N ILE A 561 -30.22 11.05 -11.97
CA ILE A 561 -30.72 11.37 -10.60
C ILE A 561 -29.58 12.03 -9.83
#